data_511ea19779bffdf770847858b0d3bc52
#
_entry.id   511ea19779bffdf770847858b0d3bc52
#
_cell.length_a   1.000
_cell.length_b   1.000
_cell.length_c   1.000
_cell.angle_alpha   90.00
_cell.angle_beta   90.00
_cell.angle_gamma   90.00
#
_symmetry.space_group_name_H-M   'P 1'
#
loop_
_entity.id
_entity.type
_entity.pdbx_description
1 polymer ?
#
loop_
_entity_poly.entity_id
_entity_poly.type
_entity_poly.pdbx_seq_one_letter_code
_entity_poly.pdbx_strand_id
1 'polypeptide(L)'
;IPWRILVTVDAARGAGRTRRSAILLALALLISIAPHAGVAAVVYRAQVAATDVFSGFGTPTPSGSAAESATPTPTPPPLGDRFTMLLVGADTMGNRTSFNTDSMIIVSWDRIGGYVSTVSIPRDLVNVPLGNGDVYGPKINSLWSHAVRNPKKFPDGPAVALSSALGSMFNVKIDATAVVVIPTFVKIIDQLGGVDLTIRRTILD
;
A
#
# COMPACT_ATOMS: atom_id res chain seq x y z
N ILE A 1 12.09 -24.33 7.13
CA ILE A 1 13.48 -23.79 7.07
C ILE A 1 14.44 -24.60 7.97
N PRO A 2 14.15 -24.97 9.26
CA PRO A 2 15.15 -25.63 10.11
C PRO A 2 15.60 -27.00 9.62
N TRP A 3 14.77 -27.81 9.00
CA TRP A 3 15.12 -29.15 8.55
C TRP A 3 16.14 -29.16 7.39
N ARG A 4 16.11 -28.15 6.49
CA ARG A 4 17.06 -28.01 5.38
C ARG A 4 18.48 -27.69 5.88
N ILE A 5 18.58 -26.87 6.93
CA ILE A 5 19.85 -26.58 7.58
C ILE A 5 20.40 -27.84 8.25
N LEU A 6 19.53 -28.63 8.87
CA LEU A 6 19.91 -29.88 9.54
C LEU A 6 20.44 -30.91 8.53
N VAL A 7 19.80 -31.06 7.37
CA VAL A 7 20.22 -31.97 6.31
C VAL A 7 21.55 -31.54 5.68
N THR A 8 21.77 -30.23 5.51
CA THR A 8 23.07 -29.72 4.99
C THR A 8 24.21 -29.87 6.00
N VAL A 9 23.94 -29.71 7.28
CA VAL A 9 24.93 -29.95 8.37
C VAL A 9 25.25 -31.44 8.48
N ASP A 10 24.28 -32.31 8.33
CA ASP A 10 24.48 -33.77 8.38
C ASP A 10 25.25 -34.28 7.16
N ALA A 11 24.92 -33.76 5.96
CA ALA A 11 25.68 -34.00 4.75
C ALA A 11 27.14 -33.47 4.85
N ALA A 12 27.35 -32.37 5.57
CA ALA A 12 28.68 -31.83 5.84
C ALA A 12 29.50 -32.70 6.78
N ARG A 13 28.88 -33.40 7.71
CA ARG A 13 29.52 -34.34 8.64
C ARG A 13 29.89 -35.66 7.96
N GLY A 14 29.13 -36.09 6.97
CA GLY A 14 29.37 -37.32 6.20
C GLY A 14 30.36 -37.16 5.02
N ALA A 15 30.58 -35.92 4.57
CA ALA A 15 31.51 -35.66 3.45
C ALA A 15 32.95 -35.70 3.92
N GLY A 16 33.74 -36.64 3.35
CA GLY A 16 35.17 -36.68 3.58
C GLY A 16 35.86 -35.33 3.32
N ARG A 17 36.88 -35.00 4.10
CA ARG A 17 37.60 -33.72 4.13
C ARG A 17 38.39 -33.42 2.84
N THR A 18 37.82 -33.57 1.67
CA THR A 18 38.50 -33.22 0.42
C THR A 18 38.07 -31.82 -0.04
N ARG A 19 38.96 -31.09 -0.70
CA ARG A 19 38.68 -29.77 -1.25
C ARG A 19 37.48 -29.76 -2.20
N ARG A 20 37.23 -30.89 -2.90
CA ARG A 20 36.05 -31.06 -3.77
C ARG A 20 34.76 -31.17 -3.03
N SER A 21 34.71 -31.87 -1.89
CA SER A 21 33.50 -31.97 -1.09
C SER A 21 33.12 -30.65 -0.39
N ALA A 22 34.11 -29.84 -0.01
CA ALA A 22 33.90 -28.50 0.52
C ALA A 22 33.29 -27.55 -0.54
N ILE A 23 33.76 -27.62 -1.80
CA ILE A 23 33.22 -26.81 -2.90
C ILE A 23 31.78 -27.22 -3.22
N LEU A 24 31.47 -28.52 -3.29
CA LEU A 24 30.10 -29.01 -3.55
C LEU A 24 29.12 -28.62 -2.44
N LEU A 25 29.55 -28.66 -1.18
CA LEU A 25 28.75 -28.19 -0.04
C LEU A 25 28.51 -26.69 -0.08
N ALA A 26 29.54 -25.89 -0.42
CA ALA A 26 29.38 -24.45 -0.59
C ALA A 26 28.40 -24.10 -1.71
N LEU A 27 28.50 -24.79 -2.85
CA LEU A 27 27.54 -24.64 -3.97
C LEU A 27 26.11 -25.04 -3.58
N ALA A 28 25.94 -26.15 -2.89
CA ALA A 28 24.63 -26.60 -2.42
C ALA A 28 24.00 -25.60 -1.41
N LEU A 29 24.80 -25.05 -0.51
CA LEU A 29 24.40 -23.98 0.39
C LEU A 29 24.00 -22.71 -0.36
N LEU A 30 24.79 -22.30 -1.34
CA LEU A 30 24.55 -21.11 -2.14
C LEU A 30 23.24 -21.24 -2.94
N ILE A 31 23.01 -22.38 -3.59
CA ILE A 31 21.78 -22.70 -4.31
C ILE A 31 20.56 -22.74 -3.36
N SER A 32 20.75 -23.21 -2.12
CA SER A 32 19.67 -23.27 -1.12
C SER A 32 19.31 -21.89 -0.53
N ILE A 33 20.29 -20.99 -0.39
CA ILE A 33 20.13 -19.67 0.23
C ILE A 33 19.72 -18.60 -0.78
N ALA A 34 20.19 -18.68 -2.03
CA ALA A 34 19.95 -17.66 -3.05
C ALA A 34 18.46 -17.31 -3.27
N PRO A 35 17.52 -18.28 -3.35
CA PRO A 35 16.09 -17.94 -3.49
C PRO A 35 15.54 -17.20 -2.28
N HIS A 36 16.02 -17.52 -1.07
CA HIS A 36 15.56 -16.88 0.17
C HIS A 36 16.14 -15.47 0.31
N ALA A 37 17.38 -15.25 -0.13
CA ALA A 37 17.97 -13.92 -0.17
C ALA A 37 17.24 -13.00 -1.16
N GLY A 38 16.79 -13.52 -2.31
CA GLY A 38 15.98 -12.78 -3.27
C GLY A 38 14.62 -12.33 -2.66
N VAL A 39 13.92 -13.25 -2.03
CA VAL A 39 12.65 -12.93 -1.35
C VAL A 39 12.87 -11.93 -0.21
N ALA A 40 13.92 -12.13 0.62
CA ALA A 40 14.25 -11.20 1.69
C ALA A 40 14.57 -9.79 1.18
N ALA A 41 15.28 -9.69 0.06
CA ALA A 41 15.62 -8.41 -0.57
C ALA A 41 14.35 -7.69 -1.09
N VAL A 42 13.41 -8.43 -1.69
CA VAL A 42 12.13 -7.86 -2.15
C VAL A 42 11.29 -7.38 -0.96
N VAL A 43 11.18 -8.18 0.10
CA VAL A 43 10.44 -7.80 1.32
C VAL A 43 11.09 -6.59 1.99
N TYR A 44 12.43 -6.55 2.10
CA TYR A 44 13.15 -5.42 2.66
C TYR A 44 12.93 -4.14 1.84
N ARG A 45 13.03 -4.21 0.49
CA ARG A 45 12.74 -3.07 -0.38
C ARG A 45 11.31 -2.59 -0.26
N ALA A 46 10.34 -3.52 -0.17
CA ALA A 46 8.94 -3.19 0.04
C ALA A 46 8.70 -2.49 1.41
N GLN A 47 9.40 -2.92 2.47
CA GLN A 47 9.34 -2.26 3.78
C GLN A 47 9.95 -0.87 3.76
N VAL A 48 11.12 -0.70 3.14
CA VAL A 48 11.76 0.63 3.00
C VAL A 48 10.88 1.56 2.17
N ALA A 49 10.31 1.07 1.06
CA ALA A 49 9.36 1.83 0.25
C ALA A 49 8.13 2.24 1.06
N ALA A 50 7.57 1.33 1.85
CA ALA A 50 6.44 1.64 2.72
C ALA A 50 6.78 2.71 3.75
N THR A 51 7.92 2.61 4.44
CA THR A 51 8.34 3.63 5.43
C THR A 51 8.55 5.00 4.80
N ASP A 52 9.18 5.09 3.63
CA ASP A 52 9.38 6.36 2.91
C ASP A 52 8.06 6.97 2.41
N VAL A 53 7.15 6.14 1.93
CA VAL A 53 5.83 6.54 1.46
C VAL A 53 4.96 7.03 2.63
N PHE A 54 4.97 6.32 3.75
CA PHE A 54 4.13 6.65 4.90
C PHE A 54 4.75 7.73 5.82
N SER A 55 6.06 7.98 5.79
CA SER A 55 6.69 9.08 6.54
C SER A 55 6.32 10.46 6.00
N GLY A 56 5.87 10.54 4.72
CA GLY A 56 5.35 11.78 4.12
C GLY A 56 3.92 12.14 4.54
N PHE A 57 3.19 11.22 5.14
CA PHE A 57 1.89 11.51 5.77
C PHE A 57 2.16 11.98 7.19
N GLY A 58 2.34 13.31 7.36
CA GLY A 58 2.63 13.91 8.65
C GLY A 58 1.69 13.36 9.72
N THR A 59 2.24 12.65 10.68
CA THR A 59 1.62 12.56 11.99
C THR A 59 1.36 13.99 12.43
N PRO A 60 0.15 14.34 12.90
CA PRO A 60 -0.08 15.66 13.48
C PRO A 60 0.91 15.78 14.63
N THR A 61 1.88 16.67 14.48
CA THR A 61 2.83 17.00 15.54
C THR A 61 2.02 17.64 16.66
N PRO A 62 1.86 17.02 17.83
CA PRO A 62 1.35 17.73 18.99
C PRO A 62 2.43 18.73 19.41
N SER A 63 2.18 20.02 19.13
CA SER A 63 2.97 21.09 19.67
C SER A 63 2.62 21.19 21.16
N GLY A 64 3.46 20.63 22.01
CA GLY A 64 3.26 20.66 23.45
C GLY A 64 4.26 19.76 24.17
N SER A 65 5.32 20.34 24.69
CA SER A 65 6.26 19.72 25.62
C SER A 65 5.50 19.16 26.83
N ALA A 66 5.48 17.86 26.99
CA ALA A 66 5.28 17.20 28.28
C ALA A 66 5.85 15.78 28.22
N ALA A 67 6.56 15.43 29.27
CA ALA A 67 7.37 14.25 29.51
C ALA A 67 6.73 12.91 29.11
N GLU A 68 7.58 12.04 28.59
CA GLU A 68 7.39 10.63 28.30
C GLU A 68 6.60 9.88 29.37
N SER A 69 5.50 9.31 28.91
CA SER A 69 5.04 8.02 29.41
C SER A 69 4.81 7.17 28.14
N ALA A 70 5.59 6.10 27.99
CA ALA A 70 5.50 5.21 26.84
C ALA A 70 4.12 4.54 26.82
N THR A 71 3.19 5.18 26.11
CA THR A 71 1.90 4.57 25.79
C THR A 71 2.17 3.46 24.77
N PRO A 72 1.74 2.22 24.99
CA PRO A 72 1.96 1.14 24.05
C PRO A 72 1.33 1.54 22.71
N THR A 73 2.12 1.46 21.63
CA THR A 73 1.64 1.62 20.27
C THR A 73 0.42 0.73 20.07
N PRO A 74 -0.75 1.27 19.68
CA PRO A 74 -1.94 0.45 19.52
C PRO A 74 -1.67 -0.63 18.48
N THR A 75 -1.76 -1.87 18.90
CA THR A 75 -1.71 -3.02 18.00
C THR A 75 -2.84 -2.86 16.98
N PRO A 76 -2.55 -2.88 15.66
CA PRO A 76 -3.61 -2.80 14.68
C PRO A 76 -4.66 -3.88 14.95
N PRO A 77 -5.95 -3.59 14.82
CA PRO A 77 -6.99 -4.60 15.02
C PRO A 77 -6.73 -5.78 14.06
N PRO A 78 -7.02 -7.01 14.47
CA PRO A 78 -6.85 -8.16 13.61
C PRO A 78 -7.68 -7.95 12.34
N LEU A 79 -7.03 -8.11 11.19
CA LEU A 79 -7.70 -8.05 9.89
C LEU A 79 -8.76 -9.16 9.84
N GLY A 80 -10.01 -8.80 9.52
CA GLY A 80 -11.08 -9.76 9.27
C GLY A 80 -10.79 -10.68 8.08
N ASP A 81 -11.71 -11.55 7.76
CA ASP A 81 -11.60 -12.47 6.62
C ASP A 81 -11.48 -11.75 5.28
N ARG A 82 -12.01 -10.54 5.21
CA ARG A 82 -11.92 -9.62 4.06
C ARG A 82 -11.36 -8.28 4.52
N PHE A 83 -10.38 -7.79 3.78
CA PHE A 83 -9.81 -6.46 3.95
C PHE A 83 -10.04 -5.64 2.69
N THR A 84 -10.69 -4.49 2.83
CA THR A 84 -11.01 -3.62 1.70
C THR A 84 -10.31 -2.27 1.86
N MET A 85 -9.57 -1.87 0.85
CA MET A 85 -8.81 -0.61 0.83
C MET A 85 -9.23 0.25 -0.35
N LEU A 86 -9.35 1.56 -0.13
CA LEU A 86 -9.49 2.56 -1.18
C LEU A 86 -8.11 3.12 -1.53
N LEU A 87 -7.68 2.91 -2.76
CA LEU A 87 -6.51 3.56 -3.33
C LEU A 87 -6.93 4.83 -4.07
N VAL A 88 -6.31 5.95 -3.73
CA VAL A 88 -6.61 7.27 -4.30
C VAL A 88 -5.34 7.82 -4.94
N GLY A 89 -5.38 8.05 -6.24
CA GLY A 89 -4.34 8.78 -6.97
C GLY A 89 -4.75 10.24 -7.12
N ALA A 90 -3.87 11.16 -6.71
CA ALA A 90 -4.14 12.58 -6.80
C ALA A 90 -3.00 13.31 -7.52
N ASP A 91 -3.38 14.24 -8.40
CA ASP A 91 -2.45 15.17 -9.02
C ASP A 91 -2.28 16.40 -8.12
N THR A 92 -1.10 16.49 -7.51
CA THR A 92 -0.69 17.64 -6.70
C THR A 92 0.50 18.38 -7.32
N MET A 93 0.79 18.16 -8.63
CA MET A 93 1.92 18.80 -9.29
C MET A 93 1.67 20.31 -9.50
N GLY A 94 2.68 21.09 -9.15
CA GLY A 94 2.69 22.56 -9.31
C GLY A 94 1.96 23.30 -8.19
N ASN A 95 1.68 24.61 -8.43
CA ASN A 95 1.00 25.51 -7.49
C ASN A 95 -0.53 25.30 -7.41
N ARG A 96 -1.01 24.08 -7.63
CA ARG A 96 -2.46 23.82 -7.57
C ARG A 96 -2.91 23.80 -6.11
N THR A 97 -3.85 24.69 -5.79
CA THR A 97 -4.51 24.75 -4.48
C THR A 97 -5.63 23.73 -4.32
N SER A 98 -6.00 23.02 -5.40
CA SER A 98 -7.04 22.00 -5.40
C SER A 98 -6.42 20.61 -5.44
N PHE A 99 -6.83 19.75 -4.51
CA PHE A 99 -6.49 18.34 -4.47
C PHE A 99 -7.64 17.56 -5.11
N ASN A 100 -7.48 17.19 -6.38
CA ASN A 100 -8.47 16.38 -7.10
C ASN A 100 -8.01 14.92 -7.14
N THR A 101 -8.95 14.02 -6.89
CA THR A 101 -8.70 12.59 -6.93
C THR A 101 -8.98 12.07 -8.35
N ASP A 102 -7.92 11.91 -9.15
CA ASP A 102 -8.05 11.51 -10.55
C ASP A 102 -8.14 10.00 -10.77
N SER A 103 -7.62 9.22 -9.83
CA SER A 103 -7.76 7.77 -9.81
C SER A 103 -8.30 7.31 -8.47
N MET A 104 -9.31 6.46 -8.50
CA MET A 104 -9.88 5.83 -7.30
C MET A 104 -10.13 4.36 -7.60
N ILE A 105 -9.55 3.47 -6.79
CA ILE A 105 -9.67 2.03 -6.95
C ILE A 105 -10.01 1.42 -5.60
N ILE A 106 -11.11 0.69 -5.53
CA ILE A 106 -11.41 -0.16 -4.37
C ILE A 106 -10.73 -1.50 -4.60
N VAL A 107 -9.88 -1.90 -3.66
CA VAL A 107 -9.20 -3.19 -3.64
C VAL A 107 -9.73 -3.99 -2.46
N SER A 108 -10.31 -5.14 -2.72
CA SER A 108 -10.82 -6.04 -1.70
C SER A 108 -10.05 -7.36 -1.73
N TRP A 109 -9.40 -7.70 -0.64
CA TRP A 109 -8.66 -8.94 -0.46
C TRP A 109 -9.46 -9.90 0.41
N ASP A 110 -9.86 -11.02 -0.19
CA ASP A 110 -10.41 -12.16 0.53
C ASP A 110 -9.26 -13.03 1.04
N ARG A 111 -9.05 -13.02 2.34
CA ARG A 111 -7.93 -13.71 2.98
C ARG A 111 -8.12 -15.23 3.03
N ILE A 112 -9.36 -15.69 3.07
CA ILE A 112 -9.70 -17.12 3.10
C ILE A 112 -9.64 -17.67 1.69
N GLY A 113 -10.28 -17.02 0.74
CA GLY A 113 -10.29 -17.43 -0.67
C GLY A 113 -8.96 -17.18 -1.40
N GLY A 114 -8.07 -16.33 -0.84
CA GLY A 114 -6.76 -16.04 -1.41
C GLY A 114 -6.81 -15.22 -2.71
N TYR A 115 -7.91 -14.49 -2.98
CA TYR A 115 -8.05 -13.69 -4.19
C TYR A 115 -8.25 -12.21 -3.88
N VAL A 116 -7.89 -11.37 -4.85
CA VAL A 116 -8.05 -9.92 -4.80
C VAL A 116 -9.01 -9.48 -5.90
N SER A 117 -9.99 -8.66 -5.53
CA SER A 117 -10.91 -8.01 -6.45
C SER A 117 -10.63 -6.52 -6.50
N THR A 118 -10.71 -5.92 -7.69
CA THR A 118 -10.50 -4.48 -7.87
C THR A 118 -11.66 -3.87 -8.64
N VAL A 119 -12.08 -2.67 -8.20
CA VAL A 119 -13.11 -1.86 -8.87
C VAL A 119 -12.58 -0.45 -9.06
N SER A 120 -12.43 -0.04 -10.32
CA SER A 120 -12.04 1.34 -10.67
C SER A 120 -13.27 2.25 -10.66
N ILE A 121 -13.15 3.41 -10.02
CA ILE A 121 -14.22 4.40 -9.88
C ILE A 121 -13.97 5.56 -10.85
N PRO A 122 -14.91 5.86 -11.75
CA PRO A 122 -14.79 7.01 -12.66
C PRO A 122 -14.73 8.33 -11.87
N ARG A 123 -13.73 9.15 -12.13
CA ARG A 123 -13.55 10.44 -11.45
C ARG A 123 -14.68 11.45 -11.70
N ASP A 124 -15.42 11.28 -12.79
CA ASP A 124 -16.51 12.15 -13.22
C ASP A 124 -17.88 11.71 -12.69
N LEU A 125 -17.91 10.70 -11.80
CA LEU A 125 -19.13 10.23 -11.16
C LEU A 125 -19.78 11.36 -10.36
N VAL A 126 -21.11 11.54 -10.51
CA VAL A 126 -21.91 12.59 -9.88
C VAL A 126 -23.01 11.98 -9.00
N ASN A 127 -23.64 12.81 -8.18
CA ASN A 127 -24.72 12.41 -7.28
C ASN A 127 -24.35 11.24 -6.35
N VAL A 128 -23.16 11.33 -5.74
CA VAL A 128 -22.61 10.28 -4.88
C VAL A 128 -23.22 10.38 -3.48
N PRO A 129 -23.78 9.29 -2.91
CA PRO A 129 -24.28 9.28 -1.54
C PRO A 129 -23.14 9.48 -0.55
N LEU A 130 -23.33 10.31 0.50
CA LEU A 130 -22.29 10.59 1.50
C LEU A 130 -22.33 9.65 2.72
N GLY A 131 -23.25 8.67 2.74
CA GLY A 131 -23.39 7.74 3.86
C GLY A 131 -24.18 8.29 5.07
N ASN A 132 -24.40 9.60 5.14
CA ASN A 132 -25.20 10.29 6.18
C ASN A 132 -26.62 10.68 5.72
N GLY A 133 -27.03 10.19 4.54
CA GLY A 133 -28.30 10.54 3.91
C GLY A 133 -28.20 11.70 2.91
N ASP A 134 -27.10 12.46 2.91
CA ASP A 134 -26.85 13.51 1.93
C ASP A 134 -26.31 12.93 0.62
N VAL A 135 -26.43 13.73 -0.44
CA VAL A 135 -25.86 13.42 -1.76
C VAL A 135 -24.89 14.52 -2.17
N TYR A 136 -23.71 14.13 -2.65
CA TYR A 136 -22.76 15.02 -3.25
C TYR A 136 -23.03 15.14 -4.76
N GLY A 137 -23.63 16.24 -5.18
CA GLY A 137 -24.06 16.46 -6.56
C GLY A 137 -22.92 16.61 -7.58
N PRO A 138 -21.83 17.38 -7.28
CA PRO A 138 -20.70 17.54 -8.19
C PRO A 138 -19.92 16.23 -8.44
N LYS A 139 -18.92 16.32 -9.35
CA LYS A 139 -18.03 15.18 -9.63
C LYS A 139 -17.28 14.71 -8.38
N ILE A 140 -17.19 13.41 -8.20
CA ILE A 140 -16.55 12.80 -7.01
C ILE A 140 -15.08 13.20 -6.84
N ASN A 141 -14.36 13.47 -7.94
CA ASN A 141 -12.97 13.91 -7.88
C ASN A 141 -12.76 15.21 -7.09
N SER A 142 -13.79 16.06 -6.97
CA SER A 142 -13.75 17.30 -6.19
C SER A 142 -14.20 17.15 -4.73
N LEU A 143 -14.71 15.96 -4.33
CA LEU A 143 -15.20 15.72 -2.98
C LEU A 143 -14.09 15.90 -1.93
N TRP A 144 -12.88 15.45 -2.22
CA TRP A 144 -11.73 15.63 -1.33
C TRP A 144 -11.49 17.11 -1.00
N SER A 145 -11.32 17.94 -2.04
CA SER A 145 -11.14 19.38 -1.88
C SER A 145 -12.36 20.06 -1.23
N HIS A 146 -13.56 19.55 -1.50
CA HIS A 146 -14.77 20.05 -0.86
C HIS A 146 -14.76 19.77 0.65
N ALA A 147 -14.37 18.56 1.07
CA ALA A 147 -14.27 18.19 2.47
C ALA A 147 -13.22 19.02 3.21
N VAL A 148 -12.05 19.25 2.61
CA VAL A 148 -11.02 20.13 3.17
C VAL A 148 -11.54 21.55 3.43
N ARG A 149 -12.32 22.10 2.49
CA ARG A 149 -12.88 23.45 2.63
C ARG A 149 -14.09 23.53 3.58
N ASN A 150 -14.67 22.41 3.95
CA ASN A 150 -15.86 22.33 4.80
C ASN A 150 -15.64 21.41 6.02
N PRO A 151 -14.64 21.72 6.91
CA PRO A 151 -14.29 20.84 8.03
C PRO A 151 -15.40 20.66 9.05
N LYS A 152 -16.33 21.61 9.17
CA LYS A 152 -17.51 21.46 10.03
C LYS A 152 -18.49 20.39 9.54
N LYS A 153 -18.59 20.21 8.20
CA LYS A 153 -19.44 19.18 7.60
C LYS A 153 -18.73 17.82 7.54
N PHE A 154 -17.40 17.84 7.45
CA PHE A 154 -16.54 16.66 7.34
C PHE A 154 -15.48 16.65 8.46
N PRO A 155 -15.90 16.48 9.73
CA PRO A 155 -14.98 16.58 10.88
C PRO A 155 -13.89 15.49 10.86
N ASP A 156 -14.20 14.32 10.30
CA ASP A 156 -13.27 13.19 10.19
C ASP A 156 -12.31 13.30 8.99
N GLY A 157 -12.41 14.40 8.24
CA GLY A 157 -11.52 14.74 7.15
C GLY A 157 -11.89 14.14 5.78
N PRO A 158 -11.12 14.50 4.75
CA PRO A 158 -11.47 14.20 3.36
C PRO A 158 -11.34 12.72 3.01
N ALA A 159 -10.40 11.99 3.63
CA ALA A 159 -10.22 10.55 3.38
C ALA A 159 -11.44 9.75 3.86
N VAL A 160 -11.95 10.09 5.06
CA VAL A 160 -13.15 9.46 5.60
C VAL A 160 -14.39 9.85 4.80
N ALA A 161 -14.50 11.11 4.38
CA ALA A 161 -15.61 11.57 3.53
C ALA A 161 -15.69 10.77 2.22
N LEU A 162 -14.56 10.56 1.55
CA LEU A 162 -14.49 9.83 0.30
C LEU A 162 -14.74 8.32 0.49
N SER A 163 -14.12 7.70 1.51
CA SER A 163 -14.30 6.27 1.80
C SER A 163 -15.73 5.97 2.26
N SER A 164 -16.37 6.83 3.07
CA SER A 164 -17.75 6.67 3.48
C SER A 164 -18.71 6.79 2.30
N ALA A 165 -18.47 7.75 1.40
CA ALA A 165 -19.28 7.93 0.20
C ALA A 165 -19.23 6.68 -0.70
N LEU A 166 -18.02 6.18 -1.00
CA LEU A 166 -17.85 4.98 -1.83
C LEU A 166 -18.31 3.71 -1.10
N GLY A 167 -18.04 3.60 0.20
CA GLY A 167 -18.53 2.49 1.01
C GLY A 167 -20.05 2.40 1.02
N SER A 168 -20.75 3.54 1.16
CA SER A 168 -22.20 3.62 1.08
C SER A 168 -22.73 3.25 -0.32
N MET A 169 -22.07 3.76 -1.36
CA MET A 169 -22.47 3.51 -2.74
C MET A 169 -22.38 2.04 -3.14
N PHE A 170 -21.33 1.35 -2.72
CA PHE A 170 -21.07 -0.05 -3.07
C PHE A 170 -21.54 -1.03 -1.98
N ASN A 171 -22.08 -0.53 -0.89
CA ASN A 171 -22.45 -1.31 0.29
C ASN A 171 -21.30 -2.20 0.79
N VAL A 172 -20.10 -1.61 0.87
CA VAL A 172 -18.88 -2.28 1.36
C VAL A 172 -18.23 -1.47 2.47
N LYS A 173 -17.70 -2.14 3.46
CA LYS A 173 -16.84 -1.50 4.46
C LYS A 173 -15.46 -1.25 3.86
N ILE A 174 -15.00 -0.01 3.87
CA ILE A 174 -13.62 0.33 3.52
C ILE A 174 -12.82 0.42 4.82
N ASP A 175 -11.84 -0.46 4.97
CA ASP A 175 -11.04 -0.60 6.20
C ASP A 175 -9.86 0.38 6.24
N ALA A 176 -9.35 0.77 5.07
CA ALA A 176 -8.23 1.71 4.95
C ALA A 176 -8.34 2.55 3.67
N THR A 177 -7.74 3.74 3.69
CA THR A 177 -7.58 4.60 2.50
C THR A 177 -6.10 4.94 2.35
N ALA A 178 -5.55 4.65 1.17
CA ALA A 178 -4.20 5.04 0.80
C ALA A 178 -4.25 6.09 -0.31
N VAL A 179 -3.52 7.19 -0.11
CA VAL A 179 -3.44 8.28 -1.07
C VAL A 179 -2.04 8.32 -1.66
N VAL A 180 -1.96 8.29 -2.98
CA VAL A 180 -0.70 8.31 -3.71
C VAL A 180 -0.69 9.53 -4.62
N VAL A 181 0.30 10.39 -4.44
CA VAL A 181 0.56 11.53 -5.32
C VAL A 181 1.62 11.16 -6.36
N ILE A 182 1.63 11.84 -7.51
CA ILE A 182 2.52 11.50 -8.63
C ILE A 182 3.99 11.35 -8.21
N PRO A 183 4.60 12.27 -7.43
CA PRO A 183 6.00 12.10 -7.00
C PRO A 183 6.24 10.84 -6.16
N THR A 184 5.27 10.48 -5.32
CA THR A 184 5.33 9.25 -4.51
C THR A 184 5.17 8.01 -5.38
N PHE A 185 4.26 8.05 -6.38
CA PHE A 185 4.08 6.98 -7.34
C PHE A 185 5.38 6.69 -8.12
N VAL A 186 6.05 7.73 -8.62
CA VAL A 186 7.35 7.57 -9.30
C VAL A 186 8.36 6.88 -8.41
N LYS A 187 8.52 7.31 -7.16
CA LYS A 187 9.43 6.67 -6.20
C LYS A 187 9.12 5.20 -5.95
N ILE A 188 7.83 4.84 -5.85
CA ILE A 188 7.40 3.44 -5.68
C ILE A 188 7.84 2.62 -6.89
N ILE A 189 7.59 3.11 -8.11
CA ILE A 189 7.96 2.41 -9.34
C ILE A 189 9.47 2.26 -9.45
N ASP A 190 10.24 3.30 -9.16
CA ASP A 190 11.71 3.25 -9.17
C ASP A 190 12.25 2.20 -8.19
N GLN A 191 11.68 2.12 -6.99
CA GLN A 191 12.10 1.13 -5.99
C GLN A 191 11.73 -0.31 -6.36
N LEU A 192 10.66 -0.50 -7.13
CA LEU A 192 10.27 -1.80 -7.67
C LEU A 192 11.15 -2.23 -8.85
N GLY A 193 11.99 -1.33 -9.39
CA GLY A 193 12.85 -1.60 -10.54
C GLY A 193 12.24 -1.24 -11.88
N GLY A 194 11.19 -0.44 -11.88
CA GLY A 194 10.48 -0.02 -13.07
C GLY A 194 9.28 -0.92 -13.42
N VAL A 195 8.64 -0.61 -14.55
CA VAL A 195 7.51 -1.38 -15.11
C VAL A 195 7.74 -1.56 -16.60
N ASP A 196 7.70 -2.78 -17.08
CA ASP A 196 7.76 -3.09 -18.51
C ASP A 196 6.38 -2.89 -19.15
N LEU A 197 6.29 -1.96 -20.10
CA LEU A 197 5.06 -1.64 -20.80
C LEU A 197 5.22 -1.90 -22.30
N THR A 198 4.30 -2.69 -22.87
CA THR A 198 4.19 -2.85 -24.32
C THR A 198 3.20 -1.83 -24.88
N ILE A 199 3.71 -0.81 -25.57
CA ILE A 199 2.87 0.20 -26.24
C ILE A 199 2.47 -0.34 -27.60
N ARG A 200 1.17 -0.64 -27.77
CA ARG A 200 0.63 -1.22 -29.02
C ARG A 200 0.26 -0.17 -30.08
N ARG A 201 0.17 1.09 -29.70
CA ARG A 201 -0.16 2.20 -30.60
C ARG A 201 0.66 3.44 -30.22
N THR A 202 1.06 4.23 -31.20
CA THR A 202 1.69 5.52 -30.94
C THR A 202 0.69 6.43 -30.22
N ILE A 203 1.12 7.01 -29.10
CA ILE A 203 0.37 8.02 -28.37
C ILE A 203 0.90 9.36 -28.86
N LEU A 204 0.04 10.16 -29.49
CA LEU A 204 0.32 11.55 -29.87
C LEU A 204 -0.36 12.43 -28.82
N ASP A 205 0.42 13.33 -28.22
CA ASP A 205 -0.04 14.35 -27.26
C ASP A 205 -0.18 15.69 -28.01
#